data_5651829d09cef2647ddea5c061e69d3d
#
_entry.id   5651829d09cef2647ddea5c061e69d3d
#
_cell.length_a   1.000
_cell.length_b   1.000
_cell.length_c   1.000
_cell.angle_alpha   90.00
_cell.angle_beta   90.00
_cell.angle_gamma   90.00
#
_symmetry.space_group_name_H-M   'P 1'
#
loop_
_entity.id
_entity.type
_entity.pdbx_description
1 polymer ?
#
loop_
_entity_poly.entity_id
_entity_poly.type
_entity_poly.pdbx_seq_one_letter_code
_entity_poly.pdbx_strand_id
1 'polypeptide(L)'
;MSIRTIVILIATHCIVGVLGFVVGIYVLPILTAPPAPSESEIKAMSSQAMYTASFRRDLKGSDTFHWGEGTVTIGKEFITFMGKLAPGPDYKLYLSPEYVETEDDFNRLKATMVRIGDVKTFENFAVNVPAGVD
;
A
#
# COMPACT_ATOMS: atom_id res chain seq x y z
N MET A 1 -16.04 42.88 -17.94
CA MET A 1 -15.94 42.11 -16.70
C MET A 1 -15.04 42.88 -15.72
N SER A 2 -15.42 43.06 -14.47
CA SER A 2 -14.59 43.78 -13.52
C SER A 2 -13.35 42.98 -13.14
N ILE A 3 -12.26 43.65 -12.76
CA ILE A 3 -11.03 42.97 -12.30
C ILE A 3 -11.31 42.07 -11.08
N ARG A 4 -12.21 42.50 -10.20
CA ARG A 4 -12.66 41.74 -9.04
C ARG A 4 -13.31 40.38 -9.48
N THR A 5 -14.14 40.41 -10.52
CA THR A 5 -14.79 39.19 -11.05
C THR A 5 -13.73 38.22 -11.63
N ILE A 6 -12.74 38.75 -12.35
CA ILE A 6 -11.64 37.95 -12.90
C ILE A 6 -10.86 37.27 -11.78
N VAL A 7 -10.48 38.02 -10.76
CA VAL A 7 -9.71 37.46 -9.60
C VAL A 7 -10.51 36.37 -8.89
N ILE A 8 -11.80 36.58 -8.65
CA ILE A 8 -12.67 35.56 -8.00
C ILE A 8 -12.75 34.32 -8.87
N LEU A 9 -12.94 34.45 -10.17
CA LEU A 9 -12.99 33.30 -11.08
C LEU A 9 -11.67 32.52 -11.07
N ILE A 10 -10.54 33.20 -11.17
CA ILE A 10 -9.23 32.51 -11.11
C ILE A 10 -9.07 31.80 -9.78
N ALA A 11 -9.34 32.46 -8.66
CA ALA A 11 -9.21 31.87 -7.34
C ALA A 11 -10.09 30.62 -7.16
N THR A 12 -11.36 30.69 -7.59
CA THR A 12 -12.27 29.53 -7.50
C THR A 12 -11.81 28.36 -8.37
N HIS A 13 -11.33 28.61 -9.59
CA HIS A 13 -10.83 27.54 -10.46
C HIS A 13 -9.55 26.91 -9.91
N CYS A 14 -8.64 27.71 -9.33
CA CYS A 14 -7.46 27.19 -8.64
C CYS A 14 -7.84 26.30 -7.47
N ILE A 15 -8.79 26.73 -6.63
CA ILE A 15 -9.25 25.94 -5.47
C ILE A 15 -9.87 24.62 -5.95
N VAL A 16 -10.77 24.66 -6.92
CA VAL A 16 -11.41 23.45 -7.48
C VAL A 16 -10.38 22.52 -8.11
N GLY A 17 -9.39 23.08 -8.83
CA GLY A 17 -8.30 22.31 -9.42
C GLY A 17 -7.46 21.59 -8.37
N VAL A 18 -7.07 22.26 -7.30
CA VAL A 18 -6.30 21.68 -6.20
C VAL A 18 -7.12 20.57 -5.50
N LEU A 19 -8.37 20.85 -5.15
CA LEU A 19 -9.24 19.87 -4.49
C LEU A 19 -9.46 18.63 -5.38
N GLY A 20 -9.74 18.86 -6.68
CA GLY A 20 -9.90 17.77 -7.65
C GLY A 20 -8.64 16.92 -7.81
N PHE A 21 -7.47 17.54 -7.80
CA PHE A 21 -6.19 16.84 -7.85
C PHE A 21 -5.95 15.96 -6.61
N VAL A 22 -6.16 16.50 -5.41
CA VAL A 22 -6.01 15.75 -4.15
C VAL A 22 -6.97 14.57 -4.08
N VAL A 23 -8.24 14.80 -4.42
CA VAL A 23 -9.26 13.71 -4.51
C VAL A 23 -8.87 12.69 -5.56
N GLY A 24 -8.35 13.13 -6.71
CA GLY A 24 -7.91 12.25 -7.79
C GLY A 24 -6.77 11.32 -7.38
N ILE A 25 -5.76 11.82 -6.67
CA ILE A 25 -4.64 10.99 -6.15
C ILE A 25 -5.16 9.89 -5.23
N TYR A 26 -6.18 10.16 -4.40
CA TYR A 26 -6.73 9.19 -3.47
C TYR A 26 -7.69 8.20 -4.15
N VAL A 27 -8.56 8.69 -5.02
CA VAL A 27 -9.65 7.89 -5.62
C VAL A 27 -9.17 7.06 -6.81
N LEU A 28 -8.25 7.59 -7.62
CA LEU A 28 -7.80 6.90 -8.84
C LEU A 28 -7.21 5.51 -8.57
N PRO A 29 -6.34 5.31 -7.57
CA PRO A 29 -5.84 3.98 -7.24
C PRO A 29 -6.97 3.00 -6.88
N ILE A 30 -8.01 3.45 -6.18
CA ILE A 30 -9.16 2.61 -5.82
C ILE A 30 -9.92 2.16 -7.08
N LEU A 31 -10.17 3.07 -8.01
CA LEU A 31 -10.91 2.79 -9.25
C LEU A 31 -10.13 1.92 -10.24
N THR A 32 -8.80 1.97 -10.19
CA THR A 32 -7.93 1.26 -11.13
C THR A 32 -7.31 0.01 -10.52
N ALA A 33 -7.54 -0.26 -9.23
CA ALA A 33 -7.05 -1.47 -8.57
C ALA A 33 -7.59 -2.72 -9.27
N PRO A 34 -6.75 -3.72 -9.57
CA PRO A 34 -7.22 -4.99 -10.06
C PRO A 34 -8.05 -5.73 -8.99
N PRO A 35 -8.89 -6.69 -9.38
CA PRO A 35 -9.60 -7.53 -8.43
C PRO A 35 -8.61 -8.22 -7.48
N ALA A 36 -8.92 -8.19 -6.19
CA ALA A 36 -8.14 -8.92 -5.19
C ALA A 36 -8.37 -10.44 -5.33
N PRO A 37 -7.36 -11.26 -5.07
CA PRO A 37 -7.54 -12.71 -4.97
C PRO A 37 -8.56 -13.06 -3.89
N SER A 38 -9.34 -14.11 -4.12
CA SER A 38 -10.27 -14.64 -3.12
C SER A 38 -9.53 -15.26 -1.92
N GLU A 39 -10.21 -15.39 -0.80
CA GLU A 39 -9.63 -16.06 0.36
C GLU A 39 -9.21 -17.52 0.07
N SER A 40 -9.94 -18.22 -0.79
CA SER A 40 -9.61 -19.58 -1.18
C SER A 40 -8.31 -19.66 -2.00
N GLU A 41 -8.08 -18.72 -2.89
CA GLU A 41 -6.84 -18.58 -3.65
C GLU A 41 -5.65 -18.28 -2.72
N ILE A 42 -5.82 -17.32 -1.80
CA ILE A 42 -4.80 -17.00 -0.80
C ILE A 42 -4.48 -18.22 0.07
N LYS A 43 -5.49 -18.94 0.56
CA LYS A 43 -5.28 -20.16 1.37
C LYS A 43 -4.53 -21.25 0.60
N ALA A 44 -4.83 -21.42 -0.68
CA ALA A 44 -4.11 -22.37 -1.52
C ALA A 44 -2.62 -21.99 -1.68
N MET A 45 -2.32 -20.70 -1.96
CA MET A 45 -0.96 -20.20 -2.12
C MET A 45 -0.18 -20.20 -0.79
N SER A 46 -0.85 -20.01 0.34
CA SER A 46 -0.24 -20.02 1.67
C SER A 46 -0.08 -21.40 2.30
N SER A 47 -0.51 -22.48 1.62
CA SER A 47 -0.48 -23.84 2.15
C SER A 47 0.92 -24.35 2.52
N GLN A 48 1.97 -23.77 1.92
CA GLN A 48 3.38 -24.08 2.19
C GLN A 48 4.10 -22.92 2.89
N ALA A 49 3.37 -22.09 3.63
CA ALA A 49 3.96 -20.99 4.37
C ALA A 49 4.91 -21.49 5.46
N MET A 50 6.08 -20.85 5.55
CA MET A 50 7.09 -21.13 6.56
C MET A 50 6.98 -20.17 7.75
N TYR A 51 6.55 -18.94 7.49
CA TYR A 51 6.42 -17.89 8.49
C TYR A 51 5.07 -17.19 8.37
N THR A 52 4.61 -16.67 9.50
CA THR A 52 3.40 -15.86 9.58
C THR A 52 3.70 -14.59 10.36
N ALA A 53 3.20 -13.46 9.86
CA ALA A 53 3.28 -12.16 10.51
C ALA A 53 1.92 -11.46 10.45
N SER A 54 1.76 -10.41 11.24
CA SER A 54 0.53 -9.63 11.27
C SER A 54 0.81 -8.17 10.97
N PHE A 55 0.07 -7.60 10.04
CA PHE A 55 -0.05 -6.15 9.91
C PHE A 55 -1.04 -5.64 10.95
N ARG A 56 -0.67 -4.60 11.63
CA ARG A 56 -1.43 -4.02 12.74
C ARG A 56 -1.68 -2.54 12.47
N ARG A 57 -2.88 -2.11 12.82
CA ARG A 57 -3.34 -0.74 12.61
C ARG A 57 -2.81 0.25 13.64
N ASP A 58 -2.37 -0.25 14.78
CA ASP A 58 -1.94 0.52 15.94
C ASP A 58 -0.42 0.73 16.04
N LEU A 59 0.29 0.67 14.92
CA LEU A 59 1.72 0.97 14.86
C LEU A 59 1.95 2.49 14.91
N LYS A 60 3.13 2.92 15.40
CA LYS A 60 3.50 4.34 15.51
C LYS A 60 3.50 5.09 14.18
N GLY A 61 3.81 4.39 13.08
CA GLY A 61 3.78 4.96 11.73
C GLY A 61 2.42 4.90 11.06
N SER A 62 1.38 4.38 11.73
CA SER A 62 0.03 4.33 11.19
C SER A 62 -0.76 5.60 11.51
N ASP A 63 -1.58 6.03 10.54
CA ASP A 63 -2.52 7.14 10.67
C ASP A 63 -3.83 6.83 9.93
N THR A 64 -4.68 7.84 9.74
CA THR A 64 -5.97 7.70 9.05
C THR A 64 -5.82 7.26 7.59
N PHE A 65 -4.72 7.62 6.94
CA PHE A 65 -4.46 7.36 5.51
C PHE A 65 -3.40 6.28 5.26
N HIS A 66 -2.65 5.90 6.29
CA HIS A 66 -1.54 4.94 6.20
C HIS A 66 -1.71 3.85 7.23
N TRP A 67 -2.29 2.74 6.87
CA TRP A 67 -2.49 1.60 7.75
C TRP A 67 -2.62 0.29 6.96
N GLY A 68 -2.35 -0.81 7.62
CA GLY A 68 -2.62 -2.16 7.16
C GLY A 68 -3.07 -3.03 8.32
N GLU A 69 -4.00 -3.93 8.06
CA GLU A 69 -4.52 -4.87 9.06
C GLU A 69 -4.78 -6.22 8.40
N GLY A 70 -4.16 -7.26 8.90
CA GLY A 70 -4.34 -8.60 8.36
C GLY A 70 -3.16 -9.52 8.63
N THR A 71 -3.22 -10.71 8.05
CA THR A 71 -2.21 -11.74 8.19
C THR A 71 -1.36 -11.85 6.92
N VAL A 72 -0.05 -11.82 7.10
CA VAL A 72 0.94 -12.10 6.06
C VAL A 72 1.46 -13.51 6.26
N THR A 73 1.55 -14.30 5.21
CA THR A 73 2.28 -15.57 5.22
C THR A 73 3.43 -15.53 4.22
N ILE A 74 4.57 -16.08 4.61
CA ILE A 74 5.79 -16.09 3.82
C ILE A 74 6.14 -17.54 3.52
N GLY A 75 6.12 -17.90 2.25
CA GLY A 75 6.55 -19.19 1.70
C GLY A 75 7.70 -19.02 0.72
N LYS A 76 8.17 -20.12 0.16
CA LYS A 76 9.28 -20.10 -0.81
C LYS A 76 8.88 -19.47 -2.15
N GLU A 77 7.64 -19.64 -2.56
CA GLU A 77 7.16 -19.18 -3.87
C GLU A 77 6.35 -17.90 -3.78
N PHE A 78 5.59 -17.74 -2.68
CA PHE A 78 4.67 -16.63 -2.49
C PHE A 78 4.81 -15.99 -1.12
N ILE A 79 4.66 -14.68 -1.09
CA ILE A 79 4.23 -13.94 0.08
C ILE A 79 2.77 -13.58 -0.14
N THR A 80 1.92 -13.98 0.79
CA THR A 80 0.48 -13.72 0.70
C THR A 80 0.02 -12.83 1.84
N PHE A 81 -1.01 -12.06 1.58
CA PHE A 81 -1.67 -11.23 2.56
C PHE A 81 -3.17 -11.44 2.52
N MET A 82 -3.76 -11.60 3.68
CA MET A 82 -5.21 -11.67 3.86
C MET A 82 -5.62 -10.57 4.83
N GLY A 83 -6.27 -9.54 4.32
CA GLY A 83 -6.63 -8.37 5.11
C GLY A 83 -6.99 -7.16 4.28
N LYS A 84 -6.73 -5.98 4.83
CA LYS A 84 -7.00 -4.69 4.20
C LYS A 84 -5.83 -3.72 4.38
N LEU A 85 -5.61 -2.89 3.38
CA LEU A 85 -4.66 -1.79 3.38
C LEU A 85 -5.42 -0.48 3.13
N ALA A 86 -4.93 0.62 3.69
CA ALA A 86 -5.36 1.94 3.25
C ALA A 86 -5.10 2.10 1.75
N PRO A 87 -5.98 2.74 0.98
CA PRO A 87 -5.71 3.05 -0.41
C PRO A 87 -4.49 3.96 -0.56
N GLY A 88 -3.66 3.69 -1.56
CA GLY A 88 -2.47 4.47 -1.84
C GLY A 88 -2.00 4.30 -3.28
N PRO A 89 -1.23 5.26 -3.83
CA PRO A 89 -0.92 5.29 -5.25
C PRO A 89 0.10 4.25 -5.72
N ASP A 90 0.98 3.78 -4.83
CA ASP A 90 2.12 2.94 -5.25
C ASP A 90 2.74 2.18 -4.09
N TYR A 91 2.17 1.02 -3.73
CA TYR A 91 2.70 0.18 -2.68
C TYR A 91 3.78 -0.78 -3.19
N LYS A 92 4.87 -0.85 -2.44
CA LYS A 92 5.98 -1.79 -2.63
C LYS A 92 6.10 -2.70 -1.42
N LEU A 93 6.24 -4.00 -1.66
CA LEU A 93 6.49 -4.97 -0.60
C LEU A 93 7.99 -5.17 -0.40
N TYR A 94 8.44 -5.04 0.82
CA TYR A 94 9.82 -5.31 1.24
C TYR A 94 9.85 -6.34 2.36
N LEU A 95 10.88 -7.17 2.36
CA LEU A 95 11.29 -7.94 3.53
C LEU A 95 12.42 -7.18 4.25
N SER A 96 12.28 -7.02 5.54
CA SER A 96 13.26 -6.36 6.39
C SER A 96 13.90 -7.37 7.34
N PRO A 97 15.23 -7.31 7.57
CA PRO A 97 15.89 -8.15 8.58
C PRO A 97 15.57 -7.72 10.02
N GLU A 98 15.07 -6.50 10.21
CA GLU A 98 14.69 -5.95 11.50
C GLU A 98 13.23 -5.46 11.44
N TYR A 99 12.64 -5.31 12.62
CA TYR A 99 11.30 -4.76 12.77
C TYR A 99 11.25 -3.28 12.33
N VAL A 100 10.23 -2.93 11.57
CA VAL A 100 10.01 -1.58 11.03
C VAL A 100 8.63 -1.12 11.47
N GLU A 101 8.56 0.00 12.18
CA GLU A 101 7.32 0.58 12.67
C GLU A 101 7.08 1.99 12.14
N THR A 102 8.13 2.70 11.76
CA THR A 102 8.10 4.10 11.35
C THR A 102 8.77 4.32 10.00
N GLU A 103 8.51 5.49 9.39
CA GLU A 103 9.21 5.90 8.18
C GLU A 103 10.72 6.06 8.40
N ASP A 104 11.12 6.56 9.58
CA ASP A 104 12.53 6.68 9.96
C ASP A 104 13.23 5.32 10.01
N ASP A 105 12.58 4.29 10.58
CA ASP A 105 13.10 2.92 10.57
C ASP A 105 13.24 2.40 9.14
N PHE A 106 12.21 2.61 8.31
CA PHE A 106 12.26 2.21 6.91
C PHE A 106 13.42 2.87 6.18
N ASN A 107 13.61 4.18 6.31
CA ASN A 107 14.69 4.90 5.64
C ASN A 107 16.07 4.44 6.12
N ARG A 108 16.22 4.16 7.41
CA ARG A 108 17.46 3.63 8.01
C ARG A 108 17.82 2.25 7.49
N LEU A 109 16.82 1.37 7.34
CA LEU A 109 17.02 -0.05 7.01
C LEU A 109 16.87 -0.36 5.52
N LYS A 110 16.36 0.56 4.71
CA LYS A 110 16.02 0.33 3.29
C LYS A 110 17.15 -0.30 2.47
N ALA A 111 18.41 0.07 2.75
CA ALA A 111 19.56 -0.48 2.04
C ALA A 111 19.81 -1.99 2.33
N THR A 112 19.29 -2.51 3.44
CA THR A 112 19.39 -3.92 3.84
C THR A 112 18.14 -4.73 3.56
N MET A 113 17.05 -4.06 3.11
CA MET A 113 15.79 -4.71 2.77
C MET A 113 15.84 -5.32 1.37
N VAL A 114 15.07 -6.37 1.20
CA VAL A 114 14.83 -6.99 -0.11
C VAL A 114 13.47 -6.55 -0.65
N ARG A 115 13.46 -5.87 -1.80
CA ARG A 115 12.21 -5.55 -2.49
C ARG A 115 11.67 -6.81 -3.15
N ILE A 116 10.45 -7.21 -2.78
CA ILE A 116 9.77 -8.38 -3.32
C ILE A 116 8.97 -8.05 -4.57
N GLY A 117 8.18 -6.98 -4.53
CA GLY A 117 7.33 -6.62 -5.68
C GLY A 117 6.39 -5.47 -5.38
N ASP A 118 5.46 -5.26 -6.32
CA ASP A 118 4.41 -4.26 -6.21
C ASP A 118 3.13 -4.87 -5.64
N VAL A 119 2.44 -4.11 -4.79
CA VAL A 119 1.12 -4.45 -4.28
C VAL A 119 0.12 -3.50 -4.95
N LYS A 120 -0.80 -4.06 -5.73
CA LYS A 120 -1.73 -3.29 -6.57
C LYS A 120 -3.17 -3.31 -6.06
N THR A 121 -3.48 -4.12 -5.05
CA THR A 121 -4.80 -4.19 -4.41
C THR A 121 -4.73 -3.68 -2.98
N PHE A 122 -5.86 -3.26 -2.44
CA PHE A 122 -5.98 -2.78 -1.06
C PHE A 122 -6.67 -3.80 -0.13
N GLU A 123 -6.83 -5.01 -0.64
CA GLU A 123 -7.36 -6.17 0.06
C GLU A 123 -6.34 -7.30 -0.01
N ASN A 124 -6.81 -8.54 -0.13
CA ASN A 124 -5.92 -9.69 -0.25
C ASN A 124 -4.96 -9.56 -1.43
N PHE A 125 -3.74 -10.02 -1.27
CA PHE A 125 -2.78 -10.10 -2.39
C PHE A 125 -1.84 -11.30 -2.24
N ALA A 126 -1.24 -11.69 -3.35
CA ALA A 126 -0.12 -12.61 -3.41
C ALA A 126 0.96 -12.03 -4.32
N VAL A 127 2.21 -12.10 -3.89
CA VAL A 127 3.39 -11.65 -4.65
C VAL A 127 4.37 -12.82 -4.73
N ASN A 128 4.89 -13.07 -5.93
CA ASN A 128 5.93 -14.09 -6.11
C ASN A 128 7.21 -13.67 -5.40
N VAL A 129 7.85 -14.60 -4.72
CA VAL A 129 9.20 -14.40 -4.16
C VAL A 129 10.19 -14.44 -5.32
N PRO A 130 11.02 -13.41 -5.52
CA PRO A 130 12.03 -13.41 -6.57
C PRO A 130 13.06 -14.54 -6.37
N ALA A 131 13.59 -15.08 -7.46
CA ALA A 131 14.66 -16.09 -7.38
C ALA A 131 15.88 -15.52 -6.65
N GLY A 132 16.44 -16.32 -5.72
CA GLY A 132 17.62 -15.93 -4.93
C GLY A 132 17.30 -15.15 -3.64
N VAL A 133 16.06 -15.06 -3.26
CA VAL A 133 15.63 -14.63 -1.92
C VAL A 133 15.44 -15.89 -1.08
N ASP A 134 16.33 -16.10 -0.10
CA ASP A 134 16.32 -17.23 0.85
C ASP A 134 15.88 -16.78 2.26
#